data_bff5a4e7f6fbc7402d3faabfd312a31d
#
_entry.id   bff5a4e7f6fbc7402d3faabfd312a31d
#
_cell.length_a   1.000
_cell.length_b   1.000
_cell.length_c   1.000
_cell.angle_alpha   90.00
_cell.angle_beta   90.00
_cell.angle_gamma   90.00
#
_symmetry.space_group_name_H-M   'P 1'
#
loop_
_entity.id
_entity.type
_entity.pdbx_description
1 polymer ?
#
loop_
_entity_poly.entity_id
_entity_poly.type
_entity_poly.pdbx_seq_one_letter_code
_entity_poly.pdbx_strand_id
1 'polypeptide(L)'
;MIVNGNDKLILNAQENIYINDLTLDGTYAIRNNKRENAKVLFDAKNVIVKNLKVNGTIYNALEQPGSSVMYPVEKFKASNINATDTNIKHNIINIYKFADNATVEISDSTFDLDVVNSNIMRLSNIGDAKNVTITFKNIDWTYETAGYTEEDKQYAGLIIFQPWPSDADSAYKSKDLTSIKTWKFIFDNCRYNGQKITENIFGSISQVIYGYTLDAEGQNTCDINGILNIVFK
;
A
#
# COMPACT_ATOMS: atom_id res chain seq x y z
N MET A 1 20.09 -9.87 -4.57
CA MET A 1 19.25 -11.10 -4.77
C MET A 1 18.17 -10.80 -5.79
N ILE A 2 17.82 -11.76 -6.62
CA ILE A 2 16.74 -11.62 -7.61
C ILE A 2 15.68 -12.68 -7.33
N VAL A 3 14.42 -12.27 -7.27
CA VAL A 3 13.25 -13.16 -7.21
C VAL A 3 12.49 -13.03 -8.52
N ASN A 4 12.46 -14.09 -9.32
CA ASN A 4 11.97 -14.06 -10.69
C ASN A 4 10.60 -14.70 -10.86
N GLY A 5 9.93 -14.31 -11.92
CA GLY A 5 8.73 -14.99 -12.42
C GLY A 5 7.62 -15.06 -11.39
N ASN A 6 7.37 -16.23 -10.84
CA ASN A 6 6.33 -16.53 -9.87
C ASN A 6 6.88 -16.87 -8.48
N ASP A 7 8.17 -16.74 -8.28
CA ASP A 7 8.81 -17.14 -7.05
C ASP A 7 8.42 -16.25 -5.88
N LYS A 8 8.45 -16.81 -4.68
CA LYS A 8 8.14 -16.10 -3.45
C LYS A 8 9.30 -16.23 -2.48
N LEU A 9 9.75 -15.09 -1.99
CA LEU A 9 10.63 -15.05 -0.83
C LEU A 9 9.75 -14.95 0.43
N ILE A 10 9.80 -15.96 1.29
CA ILE A 10 9.01 -15.99 2.53
C ILE A 10 9.95 -15.73 3.69
N LEU A 11 9.69 -14.65 4.43
CA LEU A 11 10.45 -14.21 5.58
C LEU A 11 9.54 -14.14 6.80
N ASN A 12 9.90 -14.88 7.83
CA ASN A 12 9.17 -14.91 9.10
C ASN A 12 10.15 -14.74 10.25
N ALA A 13 9.94 -13.72 11.06
CA ALA A 13 10.76 -13.45 12.24
C ALA A 13 9.94 -12.70 13.28
N GLN A 14 10.05 -13.09 14.53
CA GLN A 14 9.30 -12.41 15.60
C GLN A 14 9.61 -10.91 15.69
N GLU A 15 10.88 -10.53 15.57
CA GLU A 15 11.29 -9.15 15.80
C GLU A 15 11.64 -8.39 14.52
N ASN A 16 12.65 -8.83 13.78
CA ASN A 16 13.21 -8.01 12.71
C ASN A 16 13.41 -8.78 11.40
N ILE A 17 13.02 -8.14 10.30
CA ILE A 17 13.35 -8.54 8.93
C ILE A 17 14.13 -7.38 8.28
N TYR A 18 15.26 -7.72 7.66
CA TYR A 18 16.08 -6.79 6.87
C TYR A 18 16.19 -7.31 5.45
N ILE A 19 15.78 -6.48 4.50
CA ILE A 19 15.88 -6.75 3.07
C ILE A 19 16.76 -5.67 2.46
N ASN A 20 17.83 -6.06 1.79
CA ASN A 20 18.73 -5.11 1.12
C ASN A 20 19.11 -5.65 -0.27
N ASP A 21 19.19 -4.74 -1.26
CA ASP A 21 19.60 -5.05 -2.62
C ASP A 21 18.78 -6.19 -3.27
N LEU A 22 17.47 -6.03 -3.28
CA LEU A 22 16.54 -6.99 -3.86
C LEU A 22 15.99 -6.48 -5.19
N THR A 23 15.95 -7.36 -6.18
CA THR A 23 15.18 -7.16 -7.41
C THR A 23 14.03 -8.18 -7.45
N LEU A 24 12.82 -7.67 -7.66
CA LEU A 24 11.67 -8.47 -8.04
C LEU A 24 11.47 -8.31 -9.54
N ASP A 25 11.52 -9.40 -10.28
CA ASP A 25 11.34 -9.42 -11.71
C ASP A 25 10.19 -10.37 -12.07
N GLY A 26 8.97 -9.82 -12.08
CA GLY A 26 7.76 -10.59 -12.05
C GLY A 26 7.10 -10.79 -13.40
N THR A 27 6.48 -11.94 -13.56
CA THR A 27 5.50 -12.22 -14.60
C THR A 27 4.19 -12.61 -13.92
N TYR A 28 3.35 -11.59 -13.66
CA TYR A 28 2.05 -11.87 -13.08
C TYR A 28 1.18 -12.69 -14.03
N ALA A 29 0.61 -13.75 -13.51
CA ALA A 29 -0.36 -14.57 -14.23
C ALA A 29 -1.47 -15.06 -13.30
N ILE A 30 -2.65 -15.27 -13.86
CA ILE A 30 -3.73 -16.00 -13.18
C ILE A 30 -3.73 -17.42 -13.72
N ARG A 31 -3.37 -18.40 -12.89
CA ARG A 31 -3.41 -19.81 -13.22
C ARG A 31 -4.25 -20.57 -12.19
N ASN A 32 -5.22 -21.34 -12.65
CA ASN A 32 -6.10 -22.13 -11.77
C ASN A 32 -6.72 -21.30 -10.63
N ASN A 33 -7.21 -20.10 -10.95
CA ASN A 33 -7.74 -19.13 -10.00
C ASN A 33 -6.75 -18.66 -8.91
N LYS A 34 -5.46 -18.92 -9.08
CA LYS A 34 -4.40 -18.41 -8.19
C LYS A 34 -3.64 -17.30 -8.89
N ARG A 35 -3.36 -16.25 -8.11
CA ARG A 35 -2.52 -15.13 -8.56
C ARG A 35 -1.07 -15.49 -8.31
N GLU A 36 -0.31 -15.60 -9.37
CA GLU A 36 1.11 -15.94 -9.34
C GLU A 36 1.93 -14.72 -9.70
N ASN A 37 2.88 -14.34 -8.88
CA ASN A 37 3.80 -13.23 -9.12
C ASN A 37 5.03 -13.34 -8.21
N ALA A 38 6.14 -12.76 -8.66
CA ALA A 38 7.29 -12.55 -7.80
C ALA A 38 6.91 -11.62 -6.63
N LYS A 39 7.20 -12.05 -5.41
CA LYS A 39 6.90 -11.25 -4.22
C LYS A 39 7.72 -11.64 -2.99
N VAL A 40 7.74 -10.74 -2.03
CA VAL A 40 8.18 -11.04 -0.67
C VAL A 40 6.96 -11.12 0.23
N LEU A 41 6.80 -12.25 0.88
CA LEU A 41 5.89 -12.39 2.03
C LEU A 41 6.71 -12.16 3.30
N PHE A 42 6.27 -11.21 4.13
CA PHE A 42 6.95 -10.89 5.38
C PHE A 42 5.98 -10.94 6.57
N ASP A 43 6.46 -11.47 7.69
CA ASP A 43 5.72 -11.48 8.95
C ASP A 43 6.69 -11.18 10.10
N ALA A 44 6.73 -9.94 10.54
CA ALA A 44 7.58 -9.46 11.62
C ALA A 44 7.05 -8.13 12.19
N LYS A 45 7.44 -7.81 13.43
CA LYS A 45 7.15 -6.52 14.05
C LYS A 45 7.86 -5.37 13.35
N ASN A 46 9.14 -5.57 13.00
CA ASN A 46 9.96 -4.55 12.36
C ASN A 46 10.47 -5.04 11.01
N VAL A 47 10.20 -4.28 9.97
CA VAL A 47 10.60 -4.58 8.60
C VAL A 47 11.37 -3.40 8.02
N ILE A 48 12.58 -3.65 7.56
CA ILE A 48 13.44 -2.65 6.94
C ILE A 48 13.84 -3.13 5.55
N VAL A 49 13.44 -2.36 4.54
CA VAL A 49 13.72 -2.64 3.13
C VAL A 49 14.58 -1.50 2.56
N LYS A 50 15.66 -1.84 1.91
CA LYS A 50 16.52 -0.88 1.20
C LYS A 50 16.85 -1.39 -0.19
N ASN A 51 16.92 -0.46 -1.16
CA ASN A 51 17.36 -0.77 -2.52
C ASN A 51 16.48 -1.87 -3.16
N LEU A 52 15.18 -1.64 -3.22
CA LEU A 52 14.26 -2.53 -3.90
C LEU A 52 14.04 -2.06 -5.34
N LYS A 53 14.38 -2.90 -6.31
CA LYS A 53 13.99 -2.73 -7.70
C LYS A 53 12.83 -3.65 -8.03
N VAL A 54 11.79 -3.08 -8.65
CA VAL A 54 10.60 -3.83 -9.08
C VAL A 54 10.48 -3.71 -10.60
N ASN A 55 10.53 -4.84 -11.29
CA ASN A 55 10.44 -4.93 -12.75
C ASN A 55 9.30 -5.85 -13.18
N GLY A 56 8.90 -5.72 -14.44
CA GLY A 56 7.92 -6.60 -15.06
C GLY A 56 6.50 -6.40 -14.52
N THR A 57 5.69 -7.43 -14.51
CA THR A 57 4.29 -7.35 -14.05
C THR A 57 4.16 -7.93 -12.66
N ILE A 58 3.81 -7.10 -11.69
CA ILE A 58 3.71 -7.46 -10.27
C ILE A 58 2.29 -7.22 -9.76
N TYR A 59 1.75 -8.13 -8.96
CA TYR A 59 0.47 -7.96 -8.30
C TYR A 59 0.61 -7.28 -6.92
N ASN A 60 1.45 -7.84 -6.04
CA ASN A 60 1.90 -7.22 -4.78
C ASN A 60 3.39 -7.50 -4.65
N ALA A 61 4.22 -6.48 -4.40
CA ALA A 61 5.66 -6.69 -4.28
C ALA A 61 6.06 -7.12 -2.86
N LEU A 62 5.64 -6.38 -1.85
CA LEU A 62 5.87 -6.65 -0.43
C LEU A 62 4.53 -6.88 0.26
N GLU A 63 4.31 -8.03 0.86
CA GLU A 63 3.00 -8.40 1.38
C GLU A 63 3.09 -9.13 2.73
N GLN A 64 2.27 -8.72 3.70
CA GLN A 64 2.00 -9.57 4.86
C GLN A 64 1.08 -10.74 4.48
N PRO A 65 1.18 -11.90 5.15
CA PRO A 65 0.47 -13.13 4.76
C PRO A 65 -1.05 -13.13 5.09
N GLY A 66 -1.72 -12.00 4.95
CA GLY A 66 -3.17 -11.89 5.08
C GLY A 66 -3.69 -12.25 6.48
N SER A 67 -4.67 -13.13 6.55
CA SER A 67 -5.29 -13.55 7.83
C SER A 67 -4.34 -14.34 8.75
N SER A 68 -3.24 -14.87 8.21
CA SER A 68 -2.25 -15.63 8.97
C SER A 68 -1.12 -14.79 9.57
N VAL A 69 -1.22 -13.46 9.54
CA VAL A 69 -0.24 -12.56 10.19
C VAL A 69 -0.18 -12.84 11.70
N MET A 70 1.00 -13.22 12.18
CA MET A 70 1.28 -13.45 13.60
C MET A 70 1.80 -12.20 14.30
N TYR A 71 2.58 -11.37 13.60
CA TYR A 71 3.26 -10.21 14.17
C TYR A 71 2.74 -8.91 13.53
N PRO A 72 1.84 -8.15 14.21
CA PRO A 72 1.46 -6.82 13.76
C PRO A 72 2.68 -5.92 13.58
N VAL A 73 2.70 -5.15 12.51
CA VAL A 73 3.81 -4.22 12.24
C VAL A 73 3.86 -3.14 13.31
N GLU A 74 4.99 -3.02 13.99
CA GLU A 74 5.34 -1.91 14.87
C GLU A 74 6.13 -0.84 14.10
N LYS A 75 7.03 -1.29 13.20
CA LYS A 75 7.83 -0.40 12.36
C LYS A 75 8.04 -1.00 10.97
N PHE A 76 7.69 -0.22 9.97
CA PHE A 76 8.00 -0.53 8.57
C PHE A 76 8.80 0.63 7.96
N LYS A 77 10.00 0.35 7.45
CA LYS A 77 10.78 1.32 6.71
C LYS A 77 11.18 0.77 5.36
N ALA A 78 10.89 1.51 4.31
CA ALA A 78 11.31 1.19 2.97
C ALA A 78 11.98 2.42 2.34
N SER A 79 13.16 2.24 1.76
CA SER A 79 13.89 3.32 1.12
C SER A 79 14.56 2.88 -0.17
N ASN A 80 14.69 3.84 -1.10
CA ASN A 80 15.27 3.60 -2.40
C ASN A 80 14.55 2.47 -3.16
N ILE A 81 13.23 2.60 -3.23
CA ILE A 81 12.40 1.73 -4.09
C ILE A 81 12.34 2.37 -5.48
N ASN A 82 12.67 1.58 -6.49
CA ASN A 82 12.47 1.94 -7.88
C ASN A 82 11.44 0.99 -8.52
N ALA A 83 10.30 1.53 -8.93
CA ALA A 83 9.22 0.82 -9.58
C ALA A 83 8.72 1.61 -10.80
N THR A 84 9.65 1.95 -11.72
CA THR A 84 9.38 2.73 -12.93
C THR A 84 9.32 1.86 -14.20
N ASP A 85 10.00 0.72 -14.20
CA ASP A 85 10.02 -0.23 -15.32
C ASP A 85 9.07 -1.41 -15.07
N THR A 86 7.90 -1.14 -14.45
CA THR A 86 7.02 -2.19 -13.98
C THR A 86 5.56 -1.87 -14.26
N ASN A 87 4.79 -2.92 -14.44
CA ASN A 87 3.34 -2.86 -14.50
C ASN A 87 2.77 -3.38 -13.18
N ILE A 88 2.47 -2.47 -12.27
CA ILE A 88 1.89 -2.83 -10.97
C ILE A 88 0.39 -3.06 -11.14
N LYS A 89 -0.02 -4.30 -10.99
CA LYS A 89 -1.44 -4.69 -11.12
C LYS A 89 -2.26 -4.46 -9.86
N HIS A 90 -1.61 -4.15 -8.75
CA HIS A 90 -2.30 -3.88 -7.49
C HIS A 90 -1.48 -2.97 -6.57
N ASN A 91 -0.56 -3.48 -5.76
CA ASN A 91 0.17 -2.65 -4.80
C ASN A 91 1.67 -2.96 -4.77
N ILE A 92 2.47 -1.97 -4.42
CA ILE A 92 3.88 -2.22 -4.05
C ILE A 92 3.92 -2.84 -2.66
N ILE A 93 3.24 -2.25 -1.70
CA ILE A 93 3.25 -2.66 -0.29
C ILE A 93 1.83 -2.98 0.16
N ASN A 94 1.63 -4.15 0.75
CA ASN A 94 0.36 -4.56 1.33
C ASN A 94 0.55 -4.97 2.80
N ILE A 95 0.00 -4.18 3.72
CA ILE A 95 0.08 -4.44 5.15
C ILE A 95 -1.32 -4.75 5.69
N TYR A 96 -1.44 -5.86 6.38
CA TYR A 96 -2.70 -6.35 6.93
C TYR A 96 -2.95 -5.94 8.39
N LYS A 97 -1.88 -5.89 9.20
CA LYS A 97 -2.03 -5.59 10.63
C LYS A 97 -0.95 -4.64 11.12
N PHE A 98 -1.38 -3.67 11.92
CA PHE A 98 -0.51 -2.77 12.67
C PHE A 98 -0.67 -2.97 14.18
N ALA A 99 0.40 -2.70 14.91
CA ALA A 99 0.34 -2.45 16.34
C ALA A 99 -0.09 -1.00 16.62
N ASP A 100 -0.54 -0.72 17.83
CA ASP A 100 -0.73 0.66 18.29
C ASP A 100 0.59 1.43 18.24
N ASN A 101 0.53 2.71 17.90
CA ASN A 101 1.69 3.59 17.73
C ASN A 101 2.69 3.15 16.64
N ALA A 102 2.27 2.31 15.71
CA ALA A 102 3.11 1.87 14.62
C ALA A 102 3.61 3.02 13.76
N THR A 103 4.80 2.87 13.21
CA THR A 103 5.40 3.82 12.28
C THR A 103 5.72 3.19 10.95
N VAL A 104 5.30 3.85 9.88
CA VAL A 104 5.62 3.50 8.50
C VAL A 104 6.37 4.65 7.86
N GLU A 105 7.50 4.39 7.24
CA GLU A 105 8.25 5.37 6.48
C GLU A 105 8.63 4.79 5.12
N ILE A 106 8.22 5.46 4.06
CA ILE A 106 8.67 5.19 2.69
C ILE A 106 9.44 6.40 2.23
N SER A 107 10.70 6.23 1.85
CA SER A 107 11.55 7.37 1.51
C SER A 107 12.39 7.15 0.25
N ASP A 108 12.80 8.28 -0.35
CA ASP A 108 13.80 8.34 -1.42
C ASP A 108 13.46 7.38 -2.58
N SER A 109 12.21 7.37 -3.01
CA SER A 109 11.67 6.33 -3.89
C SER A 109 10.88 6.91 -5.06
N THR A 110 10.89 6.19 -6.19
CA THR A 110 10.21 6.57 -7.42
C THR A 110 9.25 5.48 -7.88
N PHE A 111 8.04 5.87 -8.20
CA PHE A 111 6.98 4.96 -8.64
C PHE A 111 6.32 5.47 -9.91
N ASP A 112 6.05 4.55 -10.83
CA ASP A 112 5.19 4.78 -11.97
C ASP A 112 3.91 3.94 -11.79
N LEU A 113 2.79 4.63 -11.63
CA LEU A 113 1.49 4.05 -11.29
C LEU A 113 0.47 4.31 -12.40
N ASP A 114 0.86 4.14 -13.64
CA ASP A 114 0.02 4.40 -14.81
C ASP A 114 -1.02 3.30 -15.11
N VAL A 115 -1.10 2.30 -14.25
CA VAL A 115 -1.99 1.16 -14.41
C VAL A 115 -3.20 1.27 -13.50
N VAL A 116 -4.38 1.00 -14.06
CA VAL A 116 -5.63 0.88 -13.31
C VAL A 116 -5.47 0.01 -12.06
N ASN A 117 -5.95 0.49 -10.94
CA ASN A 117 -5.88 -0.20 -9.63
C ASN A 117 -4.48 -0.34 -9.05
N SER A 118 -3.49 0.44 -9.50
CA SER A 118 -2.17 0.44 -8.87
C SER A 118 -2.07 1.44 -7.72
N ASN A 119 -1.38 1.02 -6.66
CA ASN A 119 -1.17 1.83 -5.46
C ASN A 119 0.23 1.60 -4.90
N ILE A 120 0.80 2.60 -4.25
CA ILE A 120 2.03 2.38 -3.49
C ILE A 120 1.74 1.49 -2.28
N MET A 121 0.69 1.81 -1.53
CA MET A 121 0.39 1.08 -0.31
C MET A 121 -1.08 0.69 -0.21
N ARG A 122 -1.31 -0.54 0.18
CA ARG A 122 -2.62 -1.03 0.58
C ARG A 122 -2.61 -1.42 2.06
N LEU A 123 -3.67 -1.01 2.74
CA LEU A 123 -3.92 -1.29 4.14
C LEU A 123 -5.18 -2.13 4.24
N SER A 124 -5.01 -3.46 4.30
CA SER A 124 -6.13 -4.39 4.05
C SER A 124 -6.97 -4.70 5.28
N ASN A 125 -6.39 -4.72 6.46
CA ASN A 125 -7.12 -4.94 7.71
C ASN A 125 -6.55 -4.04 8.78
N ILE A 126 -7.03 -2.81 8.81
CA ILE A 126 -6.48 -1.76 9.66
C ILE A 126 -6.71 -2.08 11.15
N GLY A 127 -7.68 -2.95 11.44
CA GLY A 127 -7.99 -3.32 12.81
C GLY A 127 -8.37 -2.13 13.66
N ASP A 128 -8.10 -2.24 14.95
CA ASP A 128 -8.32 -1.18 15.94
C ASP A 128 -7.04 -0.41 16.27
N ALA A 129 -5.98 -0.57 15.46
CA ALA A 129 -4.69 0.09 15.69
C ALA A 129 -4.84 1.61 15.78
N LYS A 130 -4.27 2.20 16.82
CA LYS A 130 -4.36 3.63 17.12
C LYS A 130 -3.01 4.31 16.96
N ASN A 131 -3.05 5.61 16.67
CA ASN A 131 -1.87 6.48 16.61
C ASN A 131 -0.82 6.03 15.58
N VAL A 132 -1.22 5.39 14.49
CA VAL A 132 -0.30 4.99 13.43
C VAL A 132 0.18 6.24 12.68
N THR A 133 1.48 6.33 12.42
CA THR A 133 2.08 7.40 11.61
C THR A 133 2.63 6.82 10.33
N ILE A 134 2.17 7.32 9.19
CA ILE A 134 2.63 6.95 7.85
C ILE A 134 3.32 8.16 7.23
N THR A 135 4.59 8.03 6.89
CA THR A 135 5.41 9.08 6.30
C THR A 135 5.87 8.67 4.91
N PHE A 136 5.59 9.54 3.93
CA PHE A 136 6.21 9.54 2.62
C PHE A 136 7.21 10.69 2.56
N LYS A 137 8.47 10.39 2.23
CA LYS A 137 9.54 11.39 2.22
C LYS A 137 10.36 11.29 0.95
N ASN A 138 10.55 12.40 0.25
CA ASN A 138 11.28 12.43 -1.01
C ASN A 138 10.72 11.37 -1.99
N ILE A 139 9.41 11.30 -2.13
CA ILE A 139 8.75 10.40 -3.07
C ILE A 139 8.44 11.16 -4.33
N ASP A 140 8.80 10.58 -5.48
CA ASP A 140 8.35 11.01 -6.78
C ASP A 140 7.48 9.92 -7.39
N TRP A 141 6.22 10.25 -7.72
CA TRP A 141 5.35 9.31 -8.40
C TRP A 141 4.62 9.93 -9.55
N THR A 142 4.46 9.15 -10.59
CA THR A 142 3.61 9.46 -11.72
C THR A 142 2.35 8.61 -11.65
N TYR A 143 1.26 9.18 -12.11
CA TYR A 143 -0.01 8.51 -12.22
C TYR A 143 -0.77 9.05 -13.41
N GLU A 144 -1.02 8.21 -14.40
CA GLU A 144 -1.76 8.56 -15.60
C GLU A 144 -3.17 7.97 -15.52
N THR A 145 -4.17 8.83 -15.54
CA THR A 145 -5.58 8.43 -15.52
C THR A 145 -6.32 8.73 -16.81
N ALA A 146 -5.61 9.22 -17.83
CA ALA A 146 -6.23 9.50 -19.12
C ALA A 146 -6.80 8.22 -19.75
N GLY A 147 -8.06 8.27 -20.13
CA GLY A 147 -8.76 7.13 -20.72
C GLY A 147 -9.37 6.13 -19.74
N TYR A 148 -9.21 6.34 -18.43
CA TYR A 148 -9.86 5.52 -17.43
C TYR A 148 -11.29 5.98 -17.15
N THR A 149 -12.17 5.02 -16.91
CA THR A 149 -13.55 5.30 -16.49
C THR A 149 -13.59 5.74 -15.03
N GLU A 150 -14.70 6.30 -14.56
CA GLU A 150 -14.86 6.61 -13.13
C GLU A 150 -14.84 5.35 -12.27
N GLU A 151 -15.29 4.21 -12.79
CA GLU A 151 -15.20 2.92 -12.12
C GLU A 151 -13.74 2.47 -11.96
N ASP A 152 -12.91 2.68 -12.97
CA ASP A 152 -11.48 2.38 -12.91
C ASP A 152 -10.76 3.24 -11.88
N LYS A 153 -11.13 4.52 -11.78
CA LYS A 153 -10.51 5.49 -10.88
C LYS A 153 -10.84 5.22 -9.41
N GLN A 154 -11.92 4.51 -9.10
CA GLN A 154 -12.33 4.27 -7.72
C GLN A 154 -11.33 3.46 -6.89
N TYR A 155 -10.43 2.72 -7.54
CA TYR A 155 -9.37 1.95 -6.89
C TYR A 155 -7.98 2.53 -7.07
N ALA A 156 -7.90 3.70 -7.68
CA ALA A 156 -6.65 4.38 -7.95
C ALA A 156 -6.30 5.30 -6.77
N GLY A 157 -5.06 5.30 -6.34
CA GLY A 157 -4.61 6.18 -5.27
C GLY A 157 -3.21 5.84 -4.78
N LEU A 158 -2.62 6.74 -4.02
CA LEU A 158 -1.33 6.51 -3.37
C LEU A 158 -1.45 5.46 -2.27
N ILE A 159 -2.47 5.61 -1.45
CA ILE A 159 -2.81 4.71 -0.36
C ILE A 159 -4.25 4.27 -0.51
N ILE A 160 -4.48 2.99 -0.40
CA ILE A 160 -5.82 2.42 -0.36
C ILE A 160 -6.09 1.78 1.00
N PHE A 161 -7.17 2.20 1.64
CA PHE A 161 -7.73 1.51 2.78
C PHE A 161 -8.80 0.56 2.27
N GLN A 162 -8.50 -0.71 2.24
CA GLN A 162 -9.45 -1.70 1.79
C GLN A 162 -9.62 -2.78 2.86
N PRO A 163 -10.61 -2.64 3.74
CA PRO A 163 -11.05 -3.75 4.55
C PRO A 163 -11.56 -4.80 3.56
N TRP A 164 -10.82 -5.88 3.39
CA TRP A 164 -11.24 -6.96 2.51
C TRP A 164 -12.28 -7.79 3.22
N PRO A 165 -13.48 -7.91 2.70
CA PRO A 165 -14.40 -8.94 3.13
C PRO A 165 -13.96 -10.25 2.47
N SER A 166 -12.87 -10.86 2.94
CA SER A 166 -12.44 -12.13 2.38
C SER A 166 -13.41 -13.27 2.68
N ASP A 167 -14.23 -13.06 3.67
CA ASP A 167 -15.28 -14.00 4.03
C ASP A 167 -16.57 -13.21 4.25
N ALA A 168 -17.68 -13.80 3.87
CA ALA A 168 -19.02 -13.26 4.07
C ALA A 168 -19.36 -12.95 5.55
N ASP A 169 -18.34 -12.84 6.38
CA ASP A 169 -18.45 -12.57 7.80
C ASP A 169 -18.80 -11.10 8.01
N SER A 170 -19.99 -10.90 8.49
CA SER A 170 -20.60 -9.62 8.82
C SER A 170 -19.76 -8.71 9.72
N ALA A 171 -18.69 -9.22 10.32
CA ALA A 171 -17.79 -8.47 11.17
C ALA A 171 -17.02 -7.35 10.44
N TYR A 172 -16.91 -7.39 9.12
CA TYR A 172 -16.23 -6.34 8.35
C TYR A 172 -17.20 -5.29 7.80
N LYS A 173 -18.49 -5.56 7.74
CA LYS A 173 -19.49 -4.63 7.21
C LYS A 173 -19.74 -3.39 8.07
N SER A 174 -19.22 -3.38 9.29
CA SER A 174 -19.40 -2.28 10.24
C SER A 174 -18.13 -1.88 10.97
N LYS A 175 -16.94 -2.14 10.41
CA LYS A 175 -15.72 -1.66 11.05
C LYS A 175 -15.72 -0.14 11.06
N ASP A 176 -15.90 0.38 12.23
CA ASP A 176 -15.78 1.76 12.55
C ASP A 176 -14.33 2.20 12.23
N LEU A 177 -14.16 3.00 11.18
CA LEU A 177 -12.87 3.60 10.83
C LEU A 177 -12.46 4.71 11.82
N THR A 178 -13.07 4.79 12.99
CA THR A 178 -12.75 5.81 14.00
C THR A 178 -11.31 5.73 14.48
N SER A 179 -10.67 4.57 14.43
CA SER A 179 -9.25 4.44 14.73
C SER A 179 -8.38 5.26 13.78
N ILE A 180 -8.77 5.41 12.51
CA ILE A 180 -8.04 6.20 11.50
C ILE A 180 -7.97 7.68 11.88
N LYS A 181 -8.93 8.22 12.61
CA LYS A 181 -8.88 9.60 13.13
C LYS A 181 -7.65 9.87 14.02
N THR A 182 -7.08 8.82 14.58
CA THR A 182 -5.85 8.90 15.39
C THR A 182 -4.59 8.77 14.56
N TRP A 183 -4.72 8.43 13.28
CA TRP A 183 -3.58 8.22 12.40
C TRP A 183 -3.08 9.55 11.84
N LYS A 184 -1.78 9.58 11.52
CA LYS A 184 -1.13 10.74 10.92
C LYS A 184 -0.46 10.35 9.62
N PHE A 185 -0.75 11.13 8.57
CA PHE A 185 -0.13 10.99 7.25
C PHE A 185 0.78 12.19 7.02
N ILE A 186 2.02 11.95 6.65
CA ILE A 186 3.02 13.00 6.43
C ILE A 186 3.56 12.85 5.01
N PHE A 187 3.43 13.93 4.23
CA PHE A 187 4.05 14.06 2.92
C PHE A 187 5.18 15.08 3.02
N ASP A 188 6.41 14.60 3.07
CA ASP A 188 7.63 15.41 3.22
C ASP A 188 8.39 15.44 1.89
N ASN A 189 8.44 16.60 1.23
CA ASN A 189 9.09 16.77 -0.07
C ASN A 189 8.67 15.73 -1.12
N CYS A 190 7.39 15.48 -1.24
CA CYS A 190 6.84 14.53 -2.22
C CYS A 190 6.39 15.25 -3.49
N ARG A 191 6.48 14.56 -4.63
CA ARG A 191 6.06 15.06 -5.94
C ARG A 191 5.07 14.09 -6.60
N TYR A 192 4.08 14.66 -7.25
CA TYR A 192 3.12 13.98 -8.08
C TYR A 192 3.14 14.57 -9.49
N ASN A 193 3.43 13.76 -10.50
CA ASN A 193 3.59 14.22 -11.89
C ASN A 193 4.50 15.46 -11.98
N GLY A 194 5.63 15.44 -11.27
CA GLY A 194 6.62 16.50 -11.21
C GLY A 194 6.27 17.70 -10.32
N GLN A 195 5.04 17.79 -9.80
CA GLN A 195 4.60 18.90 -8.94
C GLN A 195 4.74 18.55 -7.47
N LYS A 196 5.28 19.47 -6.67
CA LYS A 196 5.35 19.28 -5.21
C LYS A 196 3.94 19.17 -4.64
N ILE A 197 3.72 18.16 -3.80
CA ILE A 197 2.45 17.99 -3.11
C ILE A 197 2.30 19.05 -2.02
N THR A 198 1.20 19.76 -2.10
CA THR A 198 0.71 20.72 -1.12
C THR A 198 -0.76 20.42 -0.82
N GLU A 199 -1.34 21.08 0.14
CA GLU A 199 -2.77 20.96 0.45
C GLU A 199 -3.65 21.18 -0.79
N ASN A 200 -3.34 22.20 -1.60
CA ASN A 200 -4.10 22.49 -2.82
C ASN A 200 -3.97 21.40 -3.87
N ILE A 201 -2.77 20.88 -4.10
CA ILE A 201 -2.53 19.77 -5.04
C ILE A 201 -3.22 18.52 -4.53
N PHE A 202 -3.09 18.21 -3.25
CA PHE A 202 -3.76 17.07 -2.65
C PHE A 202 -5.28 17.12 -2.83
N GLY A 203 -5.89 18.27 -2.61
CA GLY A 203 -7.32 18.48 -2.81
C GLY A 203 -7.77 18.41 -4.28
N SER A 204 -6.86 18.65 -5.24
CA SER A 204 -7.14 18.54 -6.68
C SER A 204 -6.97 17.12 -7.22
N ILE A 205 -6.23 16.27 -6.54
CA ILE A 205 -6.03 14.87 -6.91
C ILE A 205 -7.12 14.06 -6.24
N SER A 206 -8.14 13.67 -7.00
CA SER A 206 -9.13 12.74 -6.48
C SER A 206 -8.41 11.45 -6.06
N GLN A 207 -8.58 11.04 -4.81
CA GLN A 207 -8.19 9.73 -4.33
C GLN A 207 -6.68 9.50 -4.05
N VAL A 208 -5.91 10.50 -3.63
CA VAL A 208 -4.55 10.28 -3.12
C VAL A 208 -4.55 9.27 -1.97
N ILE A 209 -5.54 9.39 -1.07
CA ILE A 209 -5.82 8.39 -0.04
C ILE A 209 -7.27 7.95 -0.22
N TYR A 210 -7.44 6.69 -0.56
CA TYR A 210 -8.75 6.10 -0.82
C TYR A 210 -9.15 5.17 0.31
N GLY A 211 -10.35 5.32 0.82
CA GLY A 211 -10.91 4.44 1.83
C GLY A 211 -12.14 3.74 1.31
N TYR A 212 -12.20 2.48 1.60
CA TYR A 212 -13.26 1.59 1.17
C TYR A 212 -14.00 1.08 2.39
N THR A 213 -15.24 1.53 2.59
CA THR A 213 -16.19 0.89 3.49
C THR A 213 -17.38 0.37 2.69
N LEU A 214 -17.92 -0.74 3.09
CA LEU A 214 -19.19 -1.22 2.58
C LEU A 214 -20.27 -0.72 3.52
N ASP A 215 -21.31 -0.09 2.97
CA ASP A 215 -22.54 0.18 3.71
C ASP A 215 -23.34 -1.11 4.00
N ALA A 216 -24.50 -0.97 4.61
CA ALA A 216 -25.37 -2.10 4.94
C ALA A 216 -25.83 -2.87 3.70
N GLU A 217 -25.86 -2.24 2.54
CA GLU A 217 -26.23 -2.78 1.24
C GLU A 217 -25.05 -3.39 0.49
N GLY A 218 -23.83 -3.29 1.04
CA GLY A 218 -22.62 -3.80 0.43
C GLY A 218 -22.05 -2.90 -0.67
N GLN A 219 -22.45 -1.62 -0.69
CA GLN A 219 -21.93 -0.63 -1.63
C GLN A 219 -20.78 0.17 -1.02
N ASN A 220 -19.90 0.62 -1.88
CA ASN A 220 -18.76 1.42 -1.46
C ASN A 220 -19.19 2.83 -1.04
N THR A 221 -18.96 3.16 0.21
CA THR A 221 -19.25 4.48 0.74
C THR A 221 -18.01 5.03 1.43
N CYS A 222 -17.06 5.62 0.74
CA CYS A 222 -16.02 6.24 1.52
C CYS A 222 -15.39 7.46 0.91
N ASP A 223 -15.68 8.57 1.53
CA ASP A 223 -14.79 9.71 1.57
C ASP A 223 -14.15 9.77 2.97
N ILE A 224 -12.94 9.22 3.12
CA ILE A 224 -12.17 9.34 4.36
C ILE A 224 -11.36 10.63 4.42
N ASN A 225 -11.32 11.42 3.36
CA ASN A 225 -10.49 12.63 3.30
C ASN A 225 -10.86 13.63 4.39
N GLY A 226 -12.13 13.73 4.77
CA GLY A 226 -12.60 14.62 5.84
C GLY A 226 -12.20 14.21 7.27
N ILE A 227 -11.65 13.01 7.48
CA ILE A 227 -11.30 12.50 8.81
C ILE A 227 -9.79 12.30 9.03
N LEU A 228 -8.99 12.46 7.99
CA LEU A 228 -7.56 12.17 8.05
C LEU A 228 -6.76 13.37 8.59
N ASN A 229 -5.78 13.07 9.45
CA ASN A 229 -4.79 14.06 9.88
C ASN A 229 -3.60 14.02 8.90
N ILE A 230 -3.56 14.98 7.98
CA ILE A 230 -2.56 15.05 6.91
C ILE A 230 -1.67 16.27 7.13
N VAL A 231 -0.36 16.07 7.00
CA VAL A 231 0.68 17.10 7.15
C VAL A 231 1.55 17.13 5.89
N PHE A 232 1.69 18.32 5.31
CA PHE A 232 2.59 18.60 4.18
C PHE A 232 3.83 19.37 4.67
N LYS A 233 5.04 18.96 4.20
CA LYS A 233 6.30 19.59 4.54
C LYS A 233 7.11 19.96 3.30
#